data_2dc8714eb696bed51836ca99c96c73b6
#
_entry.id   2dc8714eb696bed51836ca99c96c73b6
#
_cell.length_a   1.000
_cell.length_b   1.000
_cell.length_c   1.000
_cell.angle_alpha   90.00
_cell.angle_beta   90.00
_cell.angle_gamma   90.00
#
_symmetry.space_group_name_H-M   'P 1'
#
loop_
_entity.id
_entity.type
_entity.pdbx_description
1 polymer ?
#
loop_
_entity_poly.entity_id
_entity_poly.type
_entity_poly.pdbx_seq_one_letter_code
_entity_poly.pdbx_strand_id
1 'polypeptide(L)'
;KKISLFEQNVFYYKFNLKQPDFKWLGTRGIKKKYLHSPQWLRNIKGKIYPFWRIDLLFSNKKYINLEIIKDGGWHFTSVKTPEDLFFKFSNYLHHLEFEESQLDLEGIKKIIQDRKIIYDHSVHQEGKKFLSSKFLEKVDSDELPRYISENQVKFVKWLD
;
A
#
# COMPACT_ATOMS: atom_id res chain seq x y z
N LYS A 1 -11.90 0.26 -24.08
CA LYS A 1 -11.27 1.10 -23.05
C LYS A 1 -10.20 0.26 -22.35
N LYS A 2 -8.92 0.61 -22.47
CA LYS A 2 -7.82 -0.06 -21.76
C LYS A 2 -7.58 0.66 -20.44
N ILE A 3 -7.59 -0.07 -19.34
CA ILE A 3 -7.32 0.45 -18.01
C ILE A 3 -6.04 -0.19 -17.53
N SER A 4 -5.05 0.61 -17.17
CA SER A 4 -3.78 0.14 -16.64
C SER A 4 -3.80 0.16 -15.12
N LEU A 5 -3.36 -0.92 -14.51
CA LEU A 5 -3.16 -1.09 -13.08
C LEU A 5 -1.66 -1.24 -12.83
N PHE A 6 -1.11 -0.45 -11.92
CA PHE A 6 0.30 -0.49 -11.60
C PHE A 6 0.51 -1.37 -10.37
N GLU A 7 1.28 -2.43 -10.55
CA GLU A 7 1.69 -3.31 -9.45
C GLU A 7 2.91 -2.69 -8.77
N GLN A 8 2.74 -2.28 -7.52
CA GLN A 8 3.75 -1.51 -6.79
C GLN A 8 4.27 -2.29 -5.58
N ASN A 9 5.57 -2.19 -5.32
CA ASN A 9 6.18 -2.63 -4.07
C ASN A 9 5.70 -1.74 -2.92
N VAL A 10 5.43 -2.33 -1.76
CA VAL A 10 4.93 -1.60 -0.60
C VAL A 10 6.03 -1.45 0.44
N PHE A 11 6.22 -0.22 0.90
CA PHE A 11 7.22 0.16 1.88
C PHE A 11 6.56 0.82 3.08
N TYR A 12 7.03 0.49 4.28
CA TYR A 12 6.51 1.01 5.54
C TYR A 12 7.59 1.75 6.33
N TYR A 13 7.20 2.82 6.99
CA TYR A 13 7.98 3.63 7.94
C TYR A 13 9.24 4.28 7.37
N LYS A 14 10.01 3.53 6.63
CA LYS A 14 11.26 3.91 5.98
C LYS A 14 11.18 3.63 4.48
N PHE A 15 11.95 4.37 3.69
CA PHE A 15 11.94 4.20 2.25
C PHE A 15 12.50 2.86 1.78
N ASN A 16 13.32 2.21 2.61
CA ASN A 16 13.98 0.95 2.29
C ASN A 16 13.48 -0.25 3.11
N LEU A 17 12.35 -0.12 3.81
CA LEU A 17 11.67 -1.24 4.47
C LEU A 17 10.48 -1.71 3.64
N LYS A 18 10.68 -2.77 2.87
CA LYS A 18 9.72 -3.34 1.94
C LYS A 18 8.93 -4.48 2.59
N GLN A 19 7.63 -4.53 2.35
CA GLN A 19 6.83 -5.72 2.63
C GLN A 19 7.09 -6.74 1.51
N PRO A 20 7.67 -7.93 1.82
CA PRO A 20 7.77 -9.01 0.86
C PRO A 20 6.37 -9.49 0.47
N ASP A 21 6.20 -10.36 -0.44
CA ASP A 21 4.96 -11.10 -0.77
C ASP A 21 3.68 -10.28 -0.96
N PHE A 22 3.75 -8.94 -0.93
CA PHE A 22 2.59 -8.09 -1.15
C PHE A 22 2.85 -6.99 -2.19
N LYS A 23 2.00 -6.98 -3.19
CA LYS A 23 2.00 -5.95 -4.24
C LYS A 23 0.70 -5.16 -4.19
N TRP A 24 0.83 -3.85 -4.27
CA TRP A 24 -0.29 -2.93 -4.23
C TRP A 24 -0.77 -2.58 -5.64
N LEU A 25 -2.04 -2.82 -5.95
CA LEU A 25 -2.70 -2.45 -7.22
C LEU A 25 -3.58 -1.20 -7.07
N GLY A 26 -3.14 -0.24 -6.27
CA GLY A 26 -3.91 0.97 -5.97
C GLY A 26 -3.87 2.02 -7.07
N THR A 27 -2.73 2.18 -7.72
CA THR A 27 -2.55 3.18 -8.79
C THR A 27 -3.17 2.68 -10.10
N ARG A 28 -3.99 3.53 -10.73
CA ARG A 28 -4.72 3.20 -11.95
C ARG A 28 -4.61 4.32 -12.97
N GLY A 29 -4.50 3.94 -14.23
CA GLY A 29 -4.43 4.87 -15.36
C GLY A 29 -5.46 4.56 -16.42
N ILE A 30 -6.01 5.61 -17.04
CA ILE A 30 -6.89 5.53 -18.19
C ILE A 30 -6.74 6.78 -19.06
N LYS A 31 -6.97 6.67 -20.37
CA LYS A 31 -7.04 7.87 -21.22
C LYS A 31 -8.19 8.78 -20.76
N LYS A 32 -7.92 10.09 -20.60
CA LYS A 32 -8.87 11.10 -20.10
C LYS A 32 -10.25 11.02 -20.76
N LYS A 33 -10.32 10.81 -22.06
CA LYS A 33 -11.58 10.69 -22.82
C LYS A 33 -12.48 9.51 -22.41
N TYR A 34 -11.94 8.55 -21.63
CA TYR A 34 -12.67 7.38 -21.14
C TYR A 34 -12.90 7.41 -19.64
N LEU A 35 -12.40 8.43 -18.95
CA LEU A 35 -12.56 8.60 -17.52
C LEU A 35 -13.99 9.09 -17.22
N HIS A 36 -14.77 8.27 -16.50
CA HIS A 36 -16.09 8.68 -16.04
C HIS A 36 -15.99 9.58 -14.80
N SER A 37 -15.23 9.15 -13.79
CA SER A 37 -14.87 9.93 -12.62
C SER A 37 -13.65 9.31 -11.94
N PRO A 38 -12.90 10.06 -11.11
CA PRO A 38 -11.81 9.50 -10.31
C PRO A 38 -12.30 8.37 -9.38
N GLN A 39 -13.45 8.53 -8.76
CA GLN A 39 -14.03 7.51 -7.87
C GLN A 39 -14.42 6.24 -8.61
N TRP A 40 -14.99 6.35 -9.82
CA TRP A 40 -15.26 5.19 -10.66
C TRP A 40 -13.97 4.42 -10.98
N LEU A 41 -12.90 5.11 -11.39
CA LEU A 41 -11.61 4.48 -11.68
C LEU A 41 -11.03 3.77 -10.44
N ARG A 42 -11.13 4.41 -9.28
CA ARG A 42 -10.71 3.84 -8.00
C ARG A 42 -11.47 2.56 -7.62
N ASN A 43 -12.74 2.45 -8.01
CA ASN A 43 -13.60 1.32 -7.65
C ASN A 43 -13.43 0.11 -8.58
N ILE A 44 -12.68 0.22 -9.68
CA ILE A 44 -12.46 -0.89 -10.59
C ILE A 44 -11.72 -2.01 -9.89
N LYS A 45 -12.22 -3.24 -10.04
CA LYS A 45 -11.60 -4.42 -9.43
C LYS A 45 -10.29 -4.76 -10.14
N GLY A 46 -9.22 -4.88 -9.38
CA GLY A 46 -7.88 -5.26 -9.85
C GLY A 46 -7.74 -6.76 -10.12
N LYS A 47 -8.73 -7.35 -10.80
CA LYS A 47 -8.74 -8.79 -11.12
C LYS A 47 -9.05 -8.97 -12.60
N ILE A 48 -8.28 -9.81 -13.28
CA ILE A 48 -8.54 -10.24 -14.65
C ILE A 48 -9.65 -11.28 -14.61
N TYR A 49 -10.68 -11.05 -15.42
CA TYR A 49 -11.84 -11.94 -15.52
C TYR A 49 -11.85 -12.65 -16.86
N PRO A 50 -12.25 -13.94 -16.91
CA PRO A 50 -12.47 -14.64 -18.17
C PRO A 50 -13.58 -13.95 -18.99
N PHE A 51 -13.44 -13.94 -20.32
CA PHE A 51 -14.32 -13.19 -21.23
C PHE A 51 -15.75 -13.75 -21.29
N TRP A 52 -15.96 -15.03 -20.93
CA TRP A 52 -17.28 -15.70 -20.94
C TRP A 52 -18.18 -15.36 -19.74
N ARG A 53 -17.70 -14.55 -18.80
CA ARG A 53 -18.49 -14.16 -17.63
C ARG A 53 -19.53 -13.10 -18.00
N ILE A 54 -20.80 -13.48 -18.03
CA ILE A 54 -21.92 -12.62 -18.40
C ILE A 54 -22.09 -11.44 -17.42
N ASP A 55 -21.76 -11.62 -16.14
CA ASP A 55 -21.84 -10.58 -15.11
C ASP A 55 -20.93 -9.36 -15.38
N LEU A 56 -19.95 -9.49 -16.28
CA LEU A 56 -19.10 -8.38 -16.71
C LEU A 56 -19.85 -7.36 -17.56
N LEU A 57 -20.86 -7.79 -18.32
CA LEU A 57 -21.66 -6.93 -19.18
C LEU A 57 -22.51 -5.93 -18.38
N PHE A 58 -22.89 -6.32 -17.17
CA PHE A 58 -23.73 -5.53 -16.27
C PHE A 58 -22.95 -4.84 -15.14
N SER A 59 -21.62 -5.00 -15.10
CA SER A 59 -20.79 -4.45 -14.04
C SER A 59 -20.09 -3.16 -14.48
N ASN A 60 -20.17 -2.13 -13.64
CA ASN A 60 -19.39 -0.91 -13.80
C ASN A 60 -18.04 -0.92 -13.05
N LYS A 61 -17.70 -2.03 -12.37
CA LYS A 61 -16.47 -2.20 -11.56
C LYS A 61 -15.57 -3.33 -12.05
N LYS A 62 -16.08 -4.22 -12.90
CA LYS A 62 -15.34 -5.36 -13.46
C LYS A 62 -15.14 -5.14 -14.95
N TYR A 63 -13.92 -5.24 -15.41
CA TYR A 63 -13.56 -5.03 -16.82
C TYR A 63 -12.67 -6.14 -17.32
N ILE A 64 -12.86 -6.55 -18.57
CA ILE A 64 -12.03 -7.56 -19.25
C ILE A 64 -10.71 -6.91 -19.69
N ASN A 65 -10.77 -5.66 -20.12
CA ASN A 65 -9.66 -4.97 -20.78
C ASN A 65 -8.76 -4.24 -19.74
N LEU A 66 -8.25 -5.03 -18.78
CA LEU A 66 -7.30 -4.59 -17.78
C LEU A 66 -5.88 -4.99 -18.19
N GLU A 67 -4.95 -4.09 -18.00
CA GLU A 67 -3.51 -4.34 -18.14
C GLU A 67 -2.85 -4.16 -16.79
N ILE A 68 -2.15 -5.18 -16.32
CA ILE A 68 -1.33 -5.09 -15.11
C ILE A 68 0.09 -4.78 -15.56
N ILE A 69 0.59 -3.62 -15.16
CA ILE A 69 1.96 -3.19 -15.38
C ILE A 69 2.75 -3.64 -14.15
N LYS A 70 3.55 -4.70 -14.32
CA LYS A 70 4.44 -5.22 -13.28
C LYS A 70 5.53 -4.20 -12.98
N ASP A 71 6.02 -4.21 -11.74
CA ASP A 71 7.04 -3.29 -11.25
C ASP A 71 6.71 -1.82 -11.54
N GLY A 72 5.42 -1.51 -11.45
CA GLY A 72 4.84 -0.20 -11.75
C GLY A 72 5.14 0.89 -10.73
N GLY A 73 6.13 0.69 -9.85
CA GLY A 73 6.65 1.69 -8.93
C GLY A 73 6.56 1.30 -7.45
N TRP A 74 6.52 2.31 -6.61
CA TRP A 74 6.63 2.22 -5.15
C TRP A 74 5.37 2.77 -4.48
N HIS A 75 4.90 2.07 -3.45
CA HIS A 75 3.83 2.55 -2.58
C HIS A 75 4.39 2.74 -1.17
N PHE A 76 4.69 3.97 -0.82
CA PHE A 76 5.16 4.33 0.51
C PHE A 76 3.97 4.57 1.43
N THR A 77 3.90 3.83 2.53
CA THR A 77 2.85 3.99 3.53
C THR A 77 3.45 4.17 4.92
N SER A 78 2.79 4.99 5.74
CA SER A 78 3.21 5.22 7.14
C SER A 78 4.67 5.68 7.31
N VAL A 79 5.22 6.40 6.31
CA VAL A 79 6.54 7.04 6.42
C VAL A 79 6.39 8.26 7.33
N LYS A 80 6.49 8.00 8.64
CA LYS A 80 6.23 8.95 9.73
C LYS A 80 7.10 8.59 10.93
N THR A 81 7.28 9.57 11.84
CA THR A 81 7.89 9.28 13.14
C THR A 81 6.95 8.41 13.98
N PRO A 82 7.45 7.69 15.00
CA PRO A 82 6.59 6.94 15.92
C PRO A 82 5.49 7.80 16.56
N GLU A 83 5.80 9.03 16.91
CA GLU A 83 4.87 10.00 17.51
C GLU A 83 3.76 10.37 16.52
N ASP A 84 4.11 10.67 15.27
CA ASP A 84 3.16 10.97 14.20
C ASP A 84 2.31 9.75 13.83
N LEU A 85 2.86 8.54 13.95
CA LEU A 85 2.10 7.31 13.74
C LEU A 85 1.10 7.07 14.86
N PHE A 86 1.51 7.25 16.12
CA PHE A 86 0.61 7.17 17.27
C PHE A 86 -0.55 8.15 17.11
N PHE A 87 -0.24 9.42 16.82
CA PHE A 87 -1.27 10.43 16.57
C PHE A 87 -2.20 10.05 15.41
N LYS A 88 -1.63 9.56 14.28
CA LYS A 88 -2.41 9.10 13.13
C LYS A 88 -3.39 7.99 13.51
N PHE A 89 -2.92 6.96 14.21
CA PHE A 89 -3.76 5.80 14.54
C PHE A 89 -4.82 6.12 15.59
N SER A 90 -4.52 6.98 16.55
CA SER A 90 -5.49 7.46 17.56
C SER A 90 -6.61 8.32 16.95
N ASN A 91 -6.39 8.92 15.78
CA ASN A 91 -7.35 9.81 15.10
C ASN A 91 -7.85 9.26 13.74
N TYR A 92 -7.55 8.00 13.43
CA TYR A 92 -7.91 7.39 12.16
C TYR A 92 -9.32 6.77 12.21
N LEU A 93 -9.90 6.51 11.05
CA LEU A 93 -11.25 5.92 10.93
C LEU A 93 -11.40 4.59 11.69
N HIS A 94 -10.33 3.85 11.89
CA HIS A 94 -10.27 2.59 12.63
C HIS A 94 -9.58 2.75 14.01
N HIS A 95 -9.74 3.92 14.67
CA HIS A 95 -9.13 4.18 15.98
C HIS A 95 -9.56 3.20 17.05
N LEU A 96 -10.80 2.68 16.99
CA LEU A 96 -11.29 1.66 17.94
C LEU A 96 -10.47 0.37 17.86
N GLU A 97 -10.13 -0.11 16.65
CA GLU A 97 -9.26 -1.29 16.46
C GLU A 97 -7.84 -1.03 17.02
N PHE A 98 -7.39 0.23 16.92
CA PHE A 98 -6.11 0.64 17.49
C PHE A 98 -6.14 0.69 19.00
N GLU A 99 -7.21 1.22 19.62
CA GLU A 99 -7.42 1.22 21.06
C GLU A 99 -7.51 -0.21 21.61
N GLU A 100 -8.22 -1.10 20.94
CA GLU A 100 -8.31 -2.52 21.30
C GLU A 100 -6.93 -3.22 21.24
N SER A 101 -6.03 -2.77 20.39
CA SER A 101 -4.66 -3.30 20.32
C SER A 101 -3.79 -2.96 21.52
N GLN A 102 -4.21 -1.99 22.36
CA GLN A 102 -3.48 -1.46 23.52
C GLN A 102 -2.05 -1.01 23.19
N LEU A 103 -1.81 -0.59 21.94
CA LEU A 103 -0.50 -0.19 21.46
C LEU A 103 -0.22 1.25 21.91
N ASP A 104 0.82 1.42 22.70
CA ASP A 104 1.33 2.70 23.13
C ASP A 104 2.49 3.17 22.21
N LEU A 105 3.04 4.35 22.51
CA LEU A 105 4.13 4.92 21.74
C LEU A 105 5.40 4.04 21.78
N GLU A 106 5.71 3.46 22.93
CA GLU A 106 6.88 2.60 23.08
C GLU A 106 6.69 1.28 22.32
N GLY A 107 5.50 0.73 22.33
CA GLY A 107 5.13 -0.42 21.51
C GLY A 107 5.28 -0.14 20.02
N ILE A 108 4.89 1.05 19.54
CA ILE A 108 5.09 1.46 18.13
C ILE A 108 6.59 1.54 17.81
N LYS A 109 7.40 2.17 18.66
CA LYS A 109 8.85 2.25 18.48
C LYS A 109 9.47 0.86 18.35
N LYS A 110 9.11 -0.04 19.25
CA LYS A 110 9.59 -1.42 19.24
C LYS A 110 9.18 -2.18 17.97
N ILE A 111 7.93 -2.05 17.53
CA ILE A 111 7.46 -2.70 16.29
C ILE A 111 8.24 -2.21 15.07
N ILE A 112 8.51 -0.90 14.99
CA ILE A 112 9.31 -0.34 13.89
C ILE A 112 10.75 -0.86 13.95
N GLN A 113 11.35 -0.88 15.14
CA GLN A 113 12.70 -1.41 15.38
C GLN A 113 12.81 -2.90 15.02
N ASP A 114 11.78 -3.68 15.36
CA ASP A 114 11.67 -5.10 15.01
C ASP A 114 11.30 -5.32 13.52
N ARG A 115 11.13 -4.26 12.74
CA ARG A 115 10.68 -4.28 11.34
C ARG A 115 9.39 -5.06 11.13
N LYS A 116 8.43 -4.94 12.05
CA LYS A 116 7.11 -5.57 11.95
C LYS A 116 6.07 -4.59 11.40
N ILE A 117 4.99 -5.13 10.84
CA ILE A 117 3.90 -4.31 10.30
C ILE A 117 2.88 -4.05 11.41
N ILE A 118 2.58 -2.76 11.71
CA ILE A 118 1.54 -2.38 12.66
C ILE A 118 0.16 -2.61 12.05
N TYR A 119 -0.05 -2.16 10.81
CA TYR A 119 -1.32 -2.26 10.11
C TYR A 119 -1.12 -2.89 8.73
N ASP A 120 -1.63 -4.10 8.57
CA ASP A 120 -1.41 -4.91 7.36
C ASP A 120 -2.50 -4.66 6.31
N HIS A 121 -2.13 -3.98 5.23
CA HIS A 121 -3.01 -3.71 4.10
C HIS A 121 -3.34 -4.95 3.25
N SER A 122 -2.60 -6.05 3.41
CA SER A 122 -2.85 -7.31 2.68
C SER A 122 -3.99 -8.14 3.28
N VAL A 123 -4.37 -7.86 4.54
CA VAL A 123 -5.46 -8.55 5.24
C VAL A 123 -6.80 -7.93 4.89
N HIS A 124 -7.73 -8.74 4.39
CA HIS A 124 -9.08 -8.28 4.01
C HIS A 124 -10.11 -8.41 5.15
N GLN A 125 -9.81 -9.17 6.20
CA GLN A 125 -10.70 -9.31 7.37
C GLN A 125 -10.56 -8.09 8.28
N GLU A 126 -11.70 -7.47 8.60
CA GLU A 126 -11.78 -6.45 9.64
C GLU A 126 -11.38 -7.05 11.00
N GLY A 127 -10.74 -6.26 11.85
CA GLY A 127 -10.27 -6.68 13.17
C GLY A 127 -8.95 -7.48 13.21
N LYS A 128 -8.36 -7.86 12.07
CA LYS A 128 -7.09 -8.61 12.02
C LYS A 128 -5.96 -7.87 11.32
N LYS A 129 -6.11 -6.58 11.12
CA LYS A 129 -5.14 -5.76 10.41
C LYS A 129 -4.03 -5.22 11.31
N PHE A 130 -4.34 -5.01 12.59
CA PHE A 130 -3.34 -4.55 13.56
C PHE A 130 -2.50 -5.70 14.11
N LEU A 131 -1.26 -5.39 14.46
CA LEU A 131 -0.29 -6.33 15.05
C LEU A 131 -0.03 -7.55 14.16
N SER A 132 0.19 -7.33 12.88
CA SER A 132 0.58 -8.39 11.96
C SER A 132 1.90 -9.04 12.39
N SER A 133 1.98 -10.36 12.25
CA SER A 133 3.22 -11.12 12.47
C SER A 133 4.23 -10.99 11.32
N LYS A 134 3.89 -10.24 10.25
CA LYS A 134 4.74 -10.09 9.08
C LYS A 134 5.89 -9.12 9.33
N PHE A 135 7.02 -9.47 8.77
CA PHE A 135 8.25 -8.68 8.82
C PHE A 135 8.47 -7.91 7.53
N LEU A 136 9.17 -6.79 7.66
CA LEU A 136 9.67 -6.00 6.55
C LEU A 136 11.11 -6.40 6.25
N GLU A 137 11.44 -6.41 4.96
CA GLU A 137 12.80 -6.61 4.48
C GLU A 137 13.47 -5.26 4.24
N LYS A 138 14.73 -5.15 4.64
CA LYS A 138 15.56 -4.02 4.22
C LYS A 138 16.05 -4.30 2.81
N VAL A 139 15.80 -3.36 1.91
CA VAL A 139 16.26 -3.42 0.52
C VAL A 139 17.40 -2.46 0.25
N ASP A 140 18.17 -2.76 -0.79
CA ASP A 140 19.28 -1.93 -1.23
C ASP A 140 18.79 -0.68 -2.00
N SER A 141 19.70 0.26 -2.18
CA SER A 141 19.39 1.56 -2.78
C SER A 141 18.97 1.49 -4.25
N ASP A 142 19.34 0.45 -4.96
CA ASP A 142 18.99 0.21 -6.36
C ASP A 142 17.52 -0.18 -6.55
N GLU A 143 16.88 -0.74 -5.51
CA GLU A 143 15.43 -0.98 -5.50
C GLU A 143 14.59 0.29 -5.24
N LEU A 144 15.21 1.40 -4.85
CA LEU A 144 14.53 2.65 -4.51
C LEU A 144 14.30 3.54 -5.74
N PRO A 145 13.35 4.50 -5.67
CA PRO A 145 13.26 5.54 -6.67
C PRO A 145 14.61 6.23 -6.87
N ARG A 146 14.99 6.46 -8.13
CA ARG A 146 16.28 7.05 -8.50
C ARG A 146 16.63 8.30 -7.69
N TYR A 147 15.66 9.19 -7.47
CA TYR A 147 15.90 10.40 -6.70
C TYR A 147 16.29 10.12 -5.24
N ILE A 148 15.70 9.10 -4.60
CA ILE A 148 16.05 8.71 -3.23
C ILE A 148 17.41 8.03 -3.22
N SER A 149 17.66 7.11 -4.15
CA SER A 149 18.91 6.39 -4.32
C SER A 149 20.11 7.33 -4.50
N GLU A 150 19.97 8.35 -5.36
CA GLU A 150 21.02 9.34 -5.64
C GLU A 150 21.19 10.40 -4.54
N ASN A 151 20.23 10.54 -3.62
CA ASN A 151 20.23 11.59 -2.58
C ASN A 151 20.08 11.03 -1.16
N GLN A 152 20.61 9.86 -0.86
CA GLN A 152 20.44 9.17 0.43
C GLN A 152 20.76 10.05 1.64
N VAL A 153 21.76 10.91 1.55
CA VAL A 153 22.14 11.83 2.62
C VAL A 153 20.98 12.73 3.05
N LYS A 154 20.13 13.16 2.12
CA LYS A 154 18.94 13.97 2.45
C LYS A 154 17.86 13.15 3.16
N PHE A 155 17.89 11.84 3.01
CA PHE A 155 16.86 10.93 3.51
C PHE A 155 17.34 10.02 4.64
N VAL A 156 18.49 10.27 5.23
CA VAL A 156 19.07 9.45 6.32
C VAL A 156 18.04 9.15 7.42
N LYS A 157 17.24 10.15 7.82
CA LYS A 157 16.17 9.96 8.81
C LYS A 157 15.13 8.92 8.38
N TRP A 158 14.95 8.73 7.08
CA TRP A 158 13.91 7.88 6.47
C TRP A 158 14.49 6.60 5.82
N LEU A 159 15.73 6.30 6.10
CA LEU A 159 16.38 5.04 5.78
C LEU A 159 16.66 4.26 7.06
N ASP A 160 16.62 2.93 6.96
CA ASP A 160 16.89 1.99 8.04
C ASP A 160 18.37 1.55 8.02
#